data_116ae6dd29d7019f3b552cd44f400d4c
#
_entry.id   116ae6dd29d7019f3b552cd44f400d4c
#
_cell.length_a   1.000
_cell.length_b   1.000
_cell.length_c   1.000
_cell.angle_alpha   90.00
_cell.angle_beta   90.00
_cell.angle_gamma   90.00
#
_symmetry.space_group_name_H-M   'P 1'
#
loop_
_entity.id
_entity.type
_entity.pdbx_description
1 polymer ?
#
loop_
_entity_poly.entity_id
_entity_poly.type
_entity_poly.pdbx_seq_one_letter_code
_entity_poly.pdbx_strand_id
1 'polypeptide(L)'
;ILPAQDYTWPTNTGKHLSSNFGEFRTTGYHLGLDIKTKGTTGHPVYAVGDGFISRIVTNFSGFGRAIYFTLDDGQTAVYAHLSKFPPRLEDRLKAEQKAQQSYFTNFYLSSEEFRFAKGDVIAYSGNTGFSFGPHLHFEIRNEHGQPLNPLVHGLNQADRLAPVVEELAFTPLTKESWVNGNQLPQNFPLFRDKKGEYHFP
;
A
#
# COMPACT_ATOMS: atom_id res chain seq x y z
N ILE A 1 -9.64 -1.14 -23.55
CA ILE A 1 -9.66 -0.40 -22.26
C ILE A 1 -10.56 -1.23 -21.36
N LEU A 2 -10.00 -1.90 -20.35
CA LEU A 2 -10.81 -2.53 -19.30
C LEU A 2 -11.65 -1.44 -18.62
N PRO A 3 -12.92 -1.71 -18.27
CA PRO A 3 -13.73 -0.74 -17.55
C PRO A 3 -13.02 -0.35 -16.25
N ALA A 4 -13.14 0.93 -15.87
CA ALA A 4 -12.58 1.40 -14.60
C ALA A 4 -13.13 0.52 -13.47
N GLN A 5 -12.23 -0.11 -12.71
CA GLN A 5 -12.60 -0.94 -11.58
C GLN A 5 -13.19 -0.06 -10.49
N ASP A 6 -14.35 -0.43 -10.00
CA ASP A 6 -15.03 0.28 -8.90
C ASP A 6 -14.78 -0.46 -7.59
N TYR A 7 -13.60 -0.27 -7.00
CA TYR A 7 -13.28 -0.85 -5.71
C TYR A 7 -13.83 -0.01 -4.55
N THR A 8 -14.28 -0.69 -3.49
CA THR A 8 -14.62 0.01 -2.25
C THR A 8 -13.35 0.35 -1.47
N TRP A 9 -13.43 1.38 -0.60
CA TRP A 9 -12.32 1.74 0.26
C TRP A 9 -12.06 0.64 1.30
N PRO A 10 -10.79 0.20 1.52
CA PRO A 10 -10.51 -1.02 2.27
C PRO A 10 -10.69 -0.90 3.79
N THR A 11 -11.06 0.27 4.33
CA THR A 11 -11.32 0.48 5.77
C THR A 11 -12.31 1.60 6.00
N ASN A 12 -12.95 1.64 7.16
CA ASN A 12 -13.88 2.70 7.56
C ASN A 12 -13.25 3.83 8.39
N THR A 13 -11.91 3.89 8.48
CA THR A 13 -11.21 4.88 9.31
C THR A 13 -11.06 6.25 8.63
N GLY A 14 -11.53 6.39 7.41
CA GLY A 14 -11.37 7.56 6.54
C GLY A 14 -10.39 7.30 5.41
N LYS A 15 -10.18 8.31 4.58
CA LYS A 15 -9.33 8.23 3.37
C LYS A 15 -7.98 8.94 3.53
N HIS A 16 -7.54 9.15 4.77
CA HIS A 16 -6.24 9.82 5.04
C HIS A 16 -5.09 8.85 4.88
N LEU A 17 -4.10 9.25 4.12
CA LEU A 17 -2.87 8.50 3.90
C LEU A 17 -1.74 9.02 4.80
N SER A 18 -0.85 8.14 5.20
CA SER A 18 0.47 8.49 5.79
C SER A 18 1.59 8.35 4.76
N SER A 19 1.37 7.56 3.70
CA SER A 19 2.32 7.38 2.61
C SER A 19 1.59 6.99 1.33
N ASN A 20 2.08 7.49 0.20
CA ASN A 20 1.49 7.29 -1.13
C ASN A 20 2.22 6.22 -1.95
N PHE A 21 1.56 5.76 -3.01
CA PHE A 21 2.19 4.90 -4.02
C PHE A 21 3.34 5.65 -4.72
N GLY A 22 4.46 4.95 -4.92
CA GLY A 22 5.63 5.50 -5.61
C GLY A 22 6.49 6.43 -4.75
N GLU A 23 6.16 6.64 -3.48
CA GLU A 23 6.98 7.42 -2.56
C GLU A 23 8.35 6.77 -2.38
N PHE A 24 9.43 7.57 -2.57
CA PHE A 24 10.79 7.07 -2.45
C PHE A 24 11.14 6.74 -1.00
N ARG A 25 11.74 5.57 -0.80
CA ARG A 25 12.24 5.09 0.49
C ARG A 25 13.69 4.63 0.32
N THR A 26 14.46 4.54 1.39
CA THR A 26 15.87 4.13 1.35
C THR A 26 16.10 2.75 0.70
N THR A 27 15.11 1.90 0.68
CA THR A 27 15.17 0.53 0.11
C THR A 27 14.41 0.37 -1.21
N GLY A 28 13.91 1.45 -1.80
CA GLY A 28 13.13 1.42 -3.04
C GLY A 28 11.92 2.34 -3.03
N TYR A 29 10.88 1.96 -3.76
CA TYR A 29 9.64 2.73 -3.82
C TYR A 29 8.53 2.04 -3.04
N HIS A 30 7.62 2.85 -2.46
CA HIS A 30 6.43 2.35 -1.80
C HIS A 30 5.46 1.75 -2.84
N LEU A 31 5.10 0.49 -2.66
CA LEU A 31 4.33 -0.27 -3.65
C LEU A 31 2.82 -0.17 -3.47
N GLY A 32 2.35 0.60 -2.49
CA GLY A 32 0.94 0.72 -2.15
C GLY A 32 0.57 2.05 -1.50
N LEU A 33 -0.46 2.01 -0.69
CA LEU A 33 -0.95 3.12 0.13
C LEU A 33 -0.84 2.73 1.59
N ASP A 34 -0.32 3.62 2.45
CA ASP A 34 -0.41 3.46 3.90
C ASP A 34 -1.59 4.30 4.41
N ILE A 35 -2.70 3.62 4.74
CA ILE A 35 -3.96 4.24 5.15
C ILE A 35 -3.99 4.38 6.67
N LYS A 36 -4.18 5.60 7.16
CA LYS A 36 -4.24 5.89 8.60
C LYS A 36 -5.43 5.21 9.27
N THR A 37 -5.17 4.55 10.41
CA THR A 37 -6.18 3.88 11.24
C THR A 37 -6.39 4.59 12.58
N LYS A 38 -6.38 5.93 12.55
CA LYS A 38 -6.58 6.79 13.75
C LYS A 38 -5.60 6.51 14.89
N GLY A 39 -4.40 5.99 14.57
CA GLY A 39 -3.37 5.65 15.58
C GLY A 39 -3.68 4.40 16.40
N THR A 40 -4.69 3.60 16.03
CA THR A 40 -5.11 2.39 16.76
C THR A 40 -5.22 1.19 15.83
N THR A 41 -5.18 0.00 16.41
CA THR A 41 -5.35 -1.28 15.71
C THR A 41 -6.78 -1.80 15.85
N GLY A 42 -7.13 -2.84 15.09
CA GLY A 42 -8.40 -3.55 15.24
C GLY A 42 -9.57 -2.97 14.44
N HIS A 43 -9.34 -2.00 13.57
CA HIS A 43 -10.37 -1.51 12.65
C HIS A 43 -10.67 -2.55 11.57
N PRO A 44 -11.94 -2.74 11.18
CA PRO A 44 -12.30 -3.67 10.12
C PRO A 44 -11.63 -3.30 8.80
N VAL A 45 -11.13 -4.33 8.11
CA VAL A 45 -10.56 -4.29 6.77
C VAL A 45 -11.50 -5.05 5.84
N TYR A 46 -11.88 -4.41 4.75
CA TYR A 46 -12.90 -4.89 3.82
C TYR A 46 -12.30 -5.41 2.52
N ALA A 47 -12.91 -6.42 1.94
CA ALA A 47 -12.68 -6.81 0.56
C ALA A 47 -13.05 -5.66 -0.38
N VAL A 48 -12.10 -5.20 -1.19
CA VAL A 48 -12.32 -4.04 -2.09
C VAL A 48 -13.20 -4.38 -3.29
N GLY A 49 -13.32 -5.66 -3.64
CA GLY A 49 -14.14 -6.24 -4.69
C GLY A 49 -14.51 -7.67 -4.34
N ASP A 50 -15.29 -8.34 -5.20
CA ASP A 50 -15.58 -9.76 -5.08
C ASP A 50 -14.33 -10.58 -5.38
N GLY A 51 -14.13 -11.72 -4.67
CA GLY A 51 -12.96 -12.55 -4.85
C GLY A 51 -12.72 -13.52 -3.72
N PHE A 52 -11.47 -13.98 -3.55
CA PHE A 52 -11.09 -14.95 -2.53
C PHE A 52 -9.69 -14.66 -1.98
N ILE A 53 -9.43 -15.12 -0.75
CA ILE A 53 -8.09 -15.08 -0.16
C ILE A 53 -7.27 -16.21 -0.79
N SER A 54 -6.30 -15.86 -1.61
CA SER A 54 -5.44 -16.82 -2.31
C SER A 54 -4.15 -17.16 -1.57
N ARG A 55 -3.70 -16.28 -0.65
CA ARG A 55 -2.46 -16.49 0.09
C ARG A 55 -2.48 -15.75 1.43
N ILE A 56 -1.92 -16.38 2.45
CA ILE A 56 -1.68 -15.78 3.77
C ILE A 56 -0.18 -15.83 4.07
N VAL A 57 0.33 -14.73 4.61
CA VAL A 57 1.71 -14.60 5.08
C VAL A 57 1.71 -14.10 6.51
N THR A 58 2.55 -14.70 7.37
CA THR A 58 2.89 -14.15 8.68
C THR A 58 4.40 -14.09 8.86
N ASN A 59 4.90 -12.91 9.29
CA ASN A 59 6.31 -12.64 9.50
C ASN A 59 6.48 -11.62 10.64
N PHE A 60 7.65 -11.56 11.27
CA PHE A 60 8.01 -10.50 12.23
C PHE A 60 8.55 -9.24 11.54
N SER A 61 8.90 -9.31 10.27
CA SER A 61 9.38 -8.21 9.43
C SER A 61 8.52 -8.03 8.18
N GLY A 62 8.86 -7.09 7.32
CA GLY A 62 8.14 -6.83 6.08
C GLY A 62 6.66 -6.56 6.33
N PHE A 63 5.78 -7.25 5.62
CA PHE A 63 4.32 -7.08 5.72
C PHE A 63 3.69 -7.56 7.05
N GLY A 64 4.45 -8.28 7.90
CA GLY A 64 3.88 -8.85 9.11
C GLY A 64 2.80 -9.91 8.80
N ARG A 65 1.60 -9.71 9.29
CA ARG A 65 0.42 -10.50 8.93
C ARG A 65 -0.22 -9.87 7.69
N ALA A 66 -0.29 -10.62 6.61
CA ALA A 66 -0.80 -10.14 5.34
C ALA A 66 -1.71 -11.14 4.63
N ILE A 67 -2.66 -10.61 3.88
CA ILE A 67 -3.55 -11.33 2.97
C ILE A 67 -3.25 -10.89 1.54
N TYR A 68 -3.17 -11.85 0.63
CA TYR A 68 -3.29 -11.66 -0.80
C TYR A 68 -4.69 -12.11 -1.21
N PHE A 69 -5.45 -11.20 -1.75
CA PHE A 69 -6.84 -11.40 -2.13
C PHE A 69 -6.94 -11.31 -3.65
N THR A 70 -7.22 -12.43 -4.30
CA THR A 70 -7.41 -12.48 -5.74
C THR A 70 -8.84 -12.04 -6.06
N LEU A 71 -8.94 -10.95 -6.79
CA LEU A 71 -10.20 -10.37 -7.25
C LEU A 71 -10.73 -11.12 -8.48
N ASP A 72 -12.03 -11.12 -8.66
CA ASP A 72 -12.69 -11.81 -9.79
C ASP A 72 -12.34 -11.17 -11.15
N ASP A 73 -11.78 -9.97 -11.17
CA ASP A 73 -11.25 -9.30 -12.35
C ASP A 73 -9.80 -9.70 -12.72
N GLY A 74 -9.18 -10.61 -11.94
CA GLY A 74 -7.84 -11.12 -12.15
C GLY A 74 -6.73 -10.32 -11.45
N GLN A 75 -7.05 -9.18 -10.82
CA GLN A 75 -6.07 -8.44 -10.03
C GLN A 75 -5.90 -9.04 -8.63
N THR A 76 -4.86 -8.64 -7.92
CA THR A 76 -4.61 -9.04 -6.54
C THR A 76 -4.54 -7.81 -5.64
N ALA A 77 -5.41 -7.76 -4.63
CA ALA A 77 -5.30 -6.81 -3.54
C ALA A 77 -4.44 -7.39 -2.41
N VAL A 78 -3.46 -6.62 -1.92
CA VAL A 78 -2.62 -7.01 -0.77
C VAL A 78 -2.96 -6.12 0.41
N TYR A 79 -3.23 -6.76 1.55
CA TYR A 79 -3.52 -6.09 2.81
C TYR A 79 -2.47 -6.50 3.83
N ALA A 80 -1.74 -5.57 4.41
CA ALA A 80 -0.64 -5.87 5.30
C ALA A 80 -0.70 -5.14 6.65
N HIS A 81 0.26 -5.48 7.53
CA HIS A 81 0.35 -5.03 8.92
C HIS A 81 -0.87 -5.36 9.79
N LEU A 82 -1.59 -6.43 9.42
CA LEU A 82 -2.86 -6.83 10.06
C LEU A 82 -2.65 -7.34 11.49
N SER A 83 -3.65 -7.13 12.36
CA SER A 83 -3.63 -7.62 13.73
C SER A 83 -4.22 -9.01 13.88
N LYS A 84 -5.35 -9.27 13.22
CA LYS A 84 -6.07 -10.53 13.27
C LYS A 84 -6.96 -10.74 12.05
N PHE A 85 -7.43 -11.96 11.90
CA PHE A 85 -8.40 -12.36 10.87
C PHE A 85 -9.76 -12.72 11.50
N PRO A 86 -10.83 -12.84 10.72
CA PRO A 86 -12.08 -13.46 11.15
C PRO A 86 -11.86 -14.89 11.70
N PRO A 87 -12.68 -15.37 12.63
CA PRO A 87 -12.39 -16.61 13.39
C PRO A 87 -12.02 -17.81 12.52
N ARG A 88 -12.81 -18.11 11.50
CA ARG A 88 -12.57 -19.25 10.61
C ARG A 88 -11.22 -19.18 9.89
N LEU A 89 -10.82 -17.98 9.43
CA LEU A 89 -9.53 -17.76 8.78
C LEU A 89 -8.37 -17.80 9.78
N GLU A 90 -8.59 -17.27 10.98
CA GLU A 90 -7.62 -17.32 12.08
C GLU A 90 -7.35 -18.78 12.51
N ASP A 91 -8.39 -19.61 12.57
CA ASP A 91 -8.25 -21.03 12.90
C ASP A 91 -7.47 -21.78 11.80
N ARG A 92 -7.72 -21.46 10.53
CA ARG A 92 -6.98 -22.04 9.40
C ARG A 92 -5.49 -21.65 9.46
N LEU A 93 -5.17 -20.39 9.79
CA LEU A 93 -3.80 -19.94 10.00
C LEU A 93 -3.13 -20.69 11.16
N LYS A 94 -3.80 -20.78 12.33
CA LYS A 94 -3.26 -21.49 13.50
C LYS A 94 -2.99 -22.96 13.22
N ALA A 95 -3.87 -23.62 12.45
CA ALA A 95 -3.66 -25.00 12.03
C ALA A 95 -2.38 -25.14 11.20
N GLU A 96 -2.14 -24.22 10.27
CA GLU A 96 -0.93 -24.19 9.44
C GLU A 96 0.33 -23.93 10.29
N GLN A 97 0.29 -22.93 11.17
CA GLN A 97 1.38 -22.60 12.10
C GLN A 97 1.73 -23.79 13.01
N LYS A 98 0.71 -24.51 13.49
CA LYS A 98 0.91 -25.72 14.30
C LYS A 98 1.54 -26.85 13.49
N ALA A 99 1.09 -27.07 12.26
CA ALA A 99 1.64 -28.10 11.38
C ALA A 99 3.11 -27.84 11.04
N GLN A 100 3.47 -26.57 10.78
CA GLN A 100 4.83 -26.14 10.49
C GLN A 100 5.69 -25.92 11.75
N GLN A 101 5.11 -25.96 12.95
CA GLN A 101 5.76 -25.59 14.22
C GLN A 101 6.46 -24.21 14.13
N SER A 102 5.84 -23.26 13.44
CA SER A 102 6.42 -21.96 13.14
C SER A 102 5.36 -20.86 13.15
N TYR A 103 5.72 -19.69 13.66
CA TYR A 103 4.95 -18.46 13.46
C TYR A 103 5.02 -18.00 12.00
N PHE A 104 6.18 -18.19 11.35
CA PHE A 104 6.36 -17.85 9.96
C PHE A 104 5.57 -18.80 9.08
N THR A 105 4.63 -18.25 8.33
CA THR A 105 3.86 -19.03 7.35
C THR A 105 3.77 -18.27 6.05
N ASN A 106 3.70 -19.04 4.98
CA ASN A 106 3.46 -18.54 3.64
C ASN A 106 2.78 -19.66 2.86
N PHE A 107 1.46 -19.64 2.84
CA PHE A 107 0.70 -20.72 2.23
C PHE A 107 -0.44 -20.19 1.37
N TYR A 108 -0.83 -21.00 0.41
CA TYR A 108 -1.86 -20.70 -0.56
C TYR A 108 -3.15 -21.41 -0.21
N LEU A 109 -4.27 -20.81 -0.61
CA LEU A 109 -5.62 -21.31 -0.42
C LEU A 109 -6.28 -21.47 -1.79
N SER A 110 -7.23 -22.42 -1.87
CA SER A 110 -8.03 -22.59 -3.09
C SER A 110 -9.10 -21.50 -3.20
N SER A 111 -9.59 -21.27 -4.41
CA SER A 111 -10.65 -20.30 -4.69
C SER A 111 -11.96 -20.57 -3.94
N GLU A 112 -12.15 -21.79 -3.47
CA GLU A 112 -13.40 -22.23 -2.81
C GLU A 112 -13.34 -22.12 -1.29
N GLU A 113 -12.15 -21.94 -0.68
CA GLU A 113 -12.03 -22.00 0.79
C GLU A 113 -12.52 -20.71 1.48
N PHE A 114 -12.13 -19.54 0.98
CA PHE A 114 -12.41 -18.23 1.60
C PHE A 114 -12.78 -17.21 0.55
N ARG A 115 -14.00 -17.31 0.01
CA ARG A 115 -14.61 -16.31 -0.86
C ARG A 115 -15.32 -15.25 -0.05
N PHE A 116 -15.26 -14.02 -0.54
CA PHE A 116 -15.89 -12.84 0.06
C PHE A 116 -16.49 -11.95 -1.03
N ALA A 117 -17.59 -11.31 -0.68
CA ALA A 117 -18.15 -10.26 -1.50
C ALA A 117 -17.49 -8.90 -1.19
N LYS A 118 -17.56 -7.99 -2.15
CA LYS A 118 -17.15 -6.58 -1.97
C LYS A 118 -17.78 -6.01 -0.70
N GLY A 119 -16.95 -5.47 0.21
CA GLY A 119 -17.39 -4.89 1.46
C GLY A 119 -17.43 -5.84 2.66
N ASP A 120 -17.22 -7.14 2.47
CA ASP A 120 -17.10 -8.09 3.58
C ASP A 120 -15.85 -7.82 4.41
N VAL A 121 -15.94 -8.08 5.73
CA VAL A 121 -14.78 -7.98 6.62
C VAL A 121 -13.88 -9.19 6.45
N ILE A 122 -12.65 -8.96 5.96
CA ILE A 122 -11.66 -10.01 5.71
C ILE A 122 -10.52 -10.03 6.72
N ALA A 123 -10.31 -8.91 7.44
CA ALA A 123 -9.24 -8.78 8.43
C ALA A 123 -9.51 -7.59 9.37
N TYR A 124 -8.53 -7.34 10.25
CA TYR A 124 -8.50 -6.16 11.11
C TYR A 124 -7.12 -5.49 11.05
N SER A 125 -7.11 -4.16 10.96
CA SER A 125 -5.88 -3.36 10.89
C SER A 125 -5.00 -3.55 12.11
N GLY A 126 -3.70 -3.40 11.94
CA GLY A 126 -2.73 -3.66 12.99
C GLY A 126 -1.47 -2.81 12.90
N ASN A 127 -0.40 -3.38 13.42
CA ASN A 127 0.95 -2.80 13.44
C ASN A 127 2.01 -3.92 13.43
N THR A 128 1.74 -5.02 12.71
CA THR A 128 2.65 -6.18 12.66
C THR A 128 3.69 -6.01 11.56
N GLY A 129 4.81 -6.74 11.66
CA GLY A 129 5.90 -6.63 10.70
C GLY A 129 6.74 -5.35 10.85
N PHE A 130 7.29 -4.86 9.75
CA PHE A 130 8.06 -3.62 9.75
C PHE A 130 7.12 -2.42 9.60
N SER A 131 6.66 -1.88 10.73
CA SER A 131 5.71 -0.78 10.80
C SER A 131 6.03 0.15 11.97
N PHE A 132 6.00 1.46 11.74
CA PHE A 132 6.30 2.49 12.76
C PHE A 132 5.07 2.94 13.56
N GLY A 133 3.88 2.46 13.23
CA GLY A 133 2.64 2.80 13.91
C GLY A 133 1.42 2.17 13.23
N PRO A 134 0.27 2.11 13.92
CA PRO A 134 -0.93 1.49 13.40
C PRO A 134 -1.40 2.12 12.09
N HIS A 135 -1.44 1.32 11.02
CA HIS A 135 -1.96 1.68 9.70
C HIS A 135 -2.36 0.42 8.92
N LEU A 136 -3.02 0.60 7.81
CA LEU A 136 -3.25 -0.45 6.82
C LEU A 136 -2.37 -0.16 5.60
N HIS A 137 -1.40 -1.03 5.31
CA HIS A 137 -0.73 -1.03 4.03
C HIS A 137 -1.60 -1.78 3.01
N PHE A 138 -1.88 -1.13 1.87
CA PHE A 138 -2.77 -1.66 0.85
C PHE A 138 -2.17 -1.52 -0.54
N GLU A 139 -2.18 -2.61 -1.32
CA GLU A 139 -1.70 -2.62 -2.70
C GLU A 139 -2.76 -3.18 -3.65
N ILE A 140 -2.69 -2.77 -4.92
CA ILE A 140 -3.28 -3.46 -6.06
C ILE A 140 -2.14 -3.93 -6.96
N ARG A 141 -2.21 -5.17 -7.41
CA ARG A 141 -1.25 -5.77 -8.35
C ARG A 141 -1.98 -6.34 -9.56
N ASN A 142 -1.37 -6.22 -10.72
CA ASN A 142 -1.89 -6.88 -11.93
C ASN A 142 -1.67 -8.40 -11.87
N GLU A 143 -2.13 -9.12 -12.88
CA GLU A 143 -2.00 -10.58 -13.04
C GLU A 143 -0.53 -11.07 -13.06
N HIS A 144 0.42 -10.20 -13.38
CA HIS A 144 1.85 -10.49 -13.35
C HIS A 144 2.51 -10.14 -11.99
N GLY A 145 1.72 -9.74 -10.99
CA GLY A 145 2.20 -9.35 -9.66
C GLY A 145 2.86 -7.97 -9.59
N GLN A 146 2.79 -7.18 -10.67
CA GLN A 146 3.34 -5.83 -10.71
C GLN A 146 2.41 -4.87 -9.96
N PRO A 147 2.95 -4.01 -9.06
CA PRO A 147 2.16 -3.07 -8.31
C PRO A 147 1.60 -1.96 -9.21
N LEU A 148 0.34 -1.63 -8.99
CA LEU A 148 -0.40 -0.56 -9.65
C LEU A 148 -0.72 0.52 -8.62
N ASN A 149 -0.78 1.79 -9.03
CA ASN A 149 -1.23 2.85 -8.13
C ASN A 149 -2.74 2.68 -7.81
N PRO A 150 -3.12 2.33 -6.56
CA PRO A 150 -4.51 2.05 -6.26
C PRO A 150 -5.45 3.26 -6.47
N LEU A 151 -4.94 4.50 -6.39
CA LEU A 151 -5.74 5.71 -6.56
C LEU A 151 -6.18 5.95 -8.01
N VAL A 152 -5.48 5.35 -8.97
CA VAL A 152 -5.85 5.40 -10.41
C VAL A 152 -6.39 4.06 -10.92
N HIS A 153 -6.31 3.00 -10.08
CA HIS A 153 -6.79 1.66 -10.39
C HIS A 153 -7.87 1.23 -9.38
N GLY A 154 -9.02 1.91 -9.39
CA GLY A 154 -10.24 1.50 -8.70
C GLY A 154 -10.54 2.20 -7.37
N LEU A 155 -9.55 2.67 -6.59
CA LEU A 155 -9.81 3.48 -5.39
C LEU A 155 -9.88 4.96 -5.74
N ASN A 156 -10.96 5.39 -6.33
CA ASN A 156 -11.16 6.79 -6.71
C ASN A 156 -11.17 7.70 -5.46
N GLN A 157 -10.08 8.45 -5.26
CA GLN A 157 -10.02 9.56 -4.33
C GLN A 157 -9.87 10.85 -5.13
N ALA A 158 -10.79 11.77 -4.97
CA ALA A 158 -10.67 13.09 -5.57
C ALA A 158 -9.58 13.86 -4.83
N ASP A 159 -8.40 13.95 -5.41
CA ASP A 159 -7.40 14.94 -5.04
C ASP A 159 -7.54 16.13 -5.99
N ARG A 160 -7.79 17.32 -5.43
CA ARG A 160 -7.94 18.57 -6.16
C ARG A 160 -6.83 19.57 -5.82
N LEU A 161 -5.87 19.16 -5.00
CA LEU A 161 -4.74 19.99 -4.64
C LEU A 161 -3.62 19.78 -5.64
N ALA A 162 -3.30 20.81 -6.40
CA ALA A 162 -2.12 20.78 -7.25
C ALA A 162 -0.85 20.69 -6.38
N PRO A 163 0.14 19.86 -6.75
CA PRO A 163 1.40 19.82 -6.05
C PRO A 163 2.09 21.19 -6.09
N VAL A 164 2.76 21.52 -5.00
CA VAL A 164 3.61 22.71 -4.91
C VAL A 164 5.06 22.23 -4.97
N VAL A 165 5.83 22.75 -5.91
CA VAL A 165 7.27 22.50 -5.97
C VAL A 165 7.96 23.51 -5.07
N GLU A 166 8.60 23.04 -4.01
CA GLU A 166 9.27 23.92 -3.03
C GLU A 166 10.74 24.11 -3.35
N GLU A 167 11.37 23.10 -3.96
CA GLU A 167 12.81 23.08 -4.22
C GLU A 167 13.13 22.22 -5.45
N LEU A 168 14.14 22.61 -6.22
CA LEU A 168 14.77 21.77 -7.24
C LEU A 168 16.19 21.43 -6.81
N ALA A 169 16.52 20.14 -6.81
CA ALA A 169 17.88 19.64 -6.58
C ALA A 169 18.52 19.23 -7.91
N PHE A 170 19.68 19.79 -8.22
CA PHE A 170 20.49 19.39 -9.36
C PHE A 170 21.74 18.67 -8.86
N THR A 171 21.94 17.43 -9.26
CA THR A 171 23.10 16.63 -8.89
C THR A 171 23.96 16.37 -10.12
N PRO A 172 25.22 16.86 -10.18
CA PRO A 172 26.16 16.46 -11.21
C PRO A 172 26.37 14.93 -11.19
N LEU A 173 26.21 14.28 -12.35
CA LEU A 173 26.27 12.81 -12.44
C LEU A 173 27.66 12.29 -12.82
N THR A 174 28.52 13.16 -13.37
CA THR A 174 29.88 12.80 -13.79
C THR A 174 30.88 13.84 -13.28
N LYS A 175 32.18 13.51 -13.36
CA LYS A 175 33.26 14.44 -13.00
C LYS A 175 33.34 15.65 -13.93
N GLU A 176 32.76 15.56 -15.12
CA GLU A 176 32.68 16.64 -16.10
C GLU A 176 31.40 17.47 -15.99
N SER A 177 30.46 17.04 -15.15
CA SER A 177 29.18 17.74 -14.94
C SER A 177 29.32 18.79 -13.83
N TRP A 178 28.76 19.97 -14.07
CA TRP A 178 28.81 21.10 -13.15
C TRP A 178 27.44 21.80 -13.08
N VAL A 179 27.06 22.22 -11.88
CA VAL A 179 25.89 23.10 -11.65
C VAL A 179 26.41 24.40 -11.03
N ASN A 180 26.24 25.51 -11.70
CA ASN A 180 26.76 26.85 -11.28
C ASN A 180 28.24 26.81 -10.87
N GLY A 181 29.09 26.12 -11.65
CA GLY A 181 30.52 26.00 -11.35
C GLY A 181 30.86 25.09 -10.16
N ASN A 182 29.91 24.26 -9.69
CA ASN A 182 30.12 23.34 -8.57
C ASN A 182 29.83 21.88 -8.98
N GLN A 183 30.63 20.95 -8.50
CA GLN A 183 30.45 19.50 -8.70
C GLN A 183 29.63 18.83 -7.58
N LEU A 184 29.28 19.57 -6.52
CA LEU A 184 28.38 19.08 -5.47
C LEU A 184 26.91 19.35 -5.84
N PRO A 185 25.98 18.55 -5.29
CA PRO A 185 24.55 18.83 -5.45
C PRO A 185 24.22 20.27 -5.03
N GLN A 186 23.36 20.92 -5.81
CA GLN A 186 22.89 22.27 -5.56
C GLN A 186 21.37 22.26 -5.43
N ASN A 187 20.87 22.86 -4.37
CA ASN A 187 19.44 23.00 -4.11
C ASN A 187 19.01 24.44 -4.40
N PHE A 188 17.92 24.58 -5.12
CA PHE A 188 17.35 25.85 -5.51
C PHE A 188 15.92 25.93 -4.99
N PRO A 189 15.66 26.71 -3.93
CA PRO A 189 14.31 26.94 -3.44
C PRO A 189 13.50 27.67 -4.54
N LEU A 190 12.21 27.36 -4.61
CA LEU A 190 11.28 27.97 -5.56
C LEU A 190 10.17 28.69 -4.80
N PHE A 191 9.68 29.78 -5.39
CA PHE A 191 8.43 30.38 -4.95
C PHE A 191 7.44 30.45 -6.10
N ARG A 192 6.16 30.28 -5.76
CA ARG A 192 5.07 30.34 -6.72
C ARG A 192 4.38 31.70 -6.62
N ASP A 193 4.26 32.40 -7.73
CA ASP A 193 3.60 33.68 -7.80
C ASP A 193 2.06 33.56 -7.81
N LYS A 194 1.37 34.73 -7.84
CA LYS A 194 -0.11 34.80 -7.88
C LYS A 194 -0.71 34.23 -9.17
N LYS A 195 0.08 34.09 -10.23
CA LYS A 195 -0.35 33.49 -11.49
C LYS A 195 -0.12 31.99 -11.52
N GLY A 196 0.55 31.44 -10.53
CA GLY A 196 0.88 30.03 -10.43
C GLY A 196 2.21 29.67 -11.10
N GLU A 197 3.01 30.64 -11.53
CA GLU A 197 4.33 30.43 -12.13
C GLU A 197 5.40 30.27 -11.05
N TYR A 198 6.39 29.41 -11.31
CA TYR A 198 7.50 29.17 -10.38
C TYR A 198 8.72 30.00 -10.78
N HIS A 199 9.36 30.60 -9.78
CA HIS A 199 10.52 31.45 -9.93
C HIS A 199 11.62 31.03 -8.96
N PHE A 200 12.87 31.25 -9.37
CA PHE A 200 14.01 31.24 -8.46
C PHE A 200 14.09 32.58 -7.72
N PRO A 201 14.58 32.59 -6.47
CA PRO A 201 14.81 33.83 -5.73
C PRO A 201 15.87 34.71 -6.37
#